data_abf7f91c2972a717b93c9967c0413305
#
_entry.id   abf7f91c2972a717b93c9967c0413305
#
_cell.length_a   1.000
_cell.length_b   1.000
_cell.length_c   1.000
_cell.angle_alpha   90.00
_cell.angle_beta   90.00
_cell.angle_gamma   90.00
#
_symmetry.space_group_name_H-M   'P 1'
#
loop_
_entity.id
_entity.type
_entity.pdbx_description
1 polymer ?
#
loop_
_entity_poly.entity_id
_entity_poly.type
_entity_poly.pdbx_seq_one_letter_code
_entity_poly.pdbx_strand_id
1 'polypeptide(L)'
;MKKVTFSEAKKDFERGLIATSWLERQPLSDDWVLFFSSKLRTDSTLVLVATREREVRQFRSLDAALNMLRQIGFQADRLDIR
;
A
#
# COMPACT_ATOMS: atom_id res chain seq x y z
N MET A 1 -0.17 4.51 12.97
CA MET A 1 0.01 4.02 11.58
C MET A 1 1.09 4.84 10.89
N LYS A 2 2.03 4.19 10.27
CA LYS A 2 3.15 4.87 9.61
C LYS A 2 2.81 5.17 8.15
N LYS A 3 3.18 6.34 7.67
CA LYS A 3 2.98 6.75 6.28
C LYS A 3 4.21 6.42 5.45
N VAL A 4 4.00 5.85 4.26
CA VAL A 4 5.09 5.54 3.33
C VAL A 4 4.72 6.04 1.93
N THR A 5 5.69 6.63 1.24
CA THR A 5 5.55 7.01 -0.16
C THR A 5 5.83 5.80 -1.05
N PHE A 6 5.55 5.93 -2.35
CA PHE A 6 5.88 4.88 -3.33
C PHE A 6 7.35 4.49 -3.28
N SER A 7 8.25 5.48 -3.27
CA SER A 7 9.69 5.20 -3.22
C SER A 7 10.09 4.46 -1.95
N GLU A 8 9.55 4.89 -0.82
CA GLU A 8 9.82 4.25 0.46
C GLU A 8 9.31 2.81 0.50
N ALA A 9 8.08 2.60 0.01
CA ALA A 9 7.48 1.27 -0.04
C ALA A 9 8.26 0.35 -0.97
N LYS A 10 8.70 0.85 -2.12
CA LYS A 10 9.48 0.07 -3.06
C LYS A 10 10.82 -0.36 -2.47
N LYS A 11 11.51 0.56 -1.80
CA LYS A 11 12.77 0.24 -1.12
C LYS A 11 12.57 -0.78 -0.01
N ASP A 12 11.54 -0.60 0.79
CA ASP A 12 11.23 -1.54 1.87
C ASP A 12 10.90 -2.93 1.33
N PHE A 13 10.16 -2.98 0.22
CA PHE A 13 9.85 -4.25 -0.43
C PHE A 13 11.13 -4.92 -0.93
N GLU A 14 12.01 -4.18 -1.61
CA GLU A 14 13.28 -4.71 -2.13
C GLU A 14 14.19 -5.23 -1.03
N ARG A 15 14.13 -4.62 0.15
CA ARG A 15 14.89 -5.05 1.33
C ARG A 15 14.24 -6.21 2.09
N GLY A 16 13.09 -6.68 1.64
CA GLY A 16 12.37 -7.76 2.30
C GLY A 16 11.70 -7.35 3.61
N LEU A 17 11.41 -6.06 3.80
CA LEU A 17 10.85 -5.55 5.05
C LEU A 17 9.32 -5.51 5.08
N ILE A 18 8.66 -5.73 3.94
CA ILE A 18 7.20 -5.76 3.86
C ILE A 18 6.72 -7.20 3.86
N ALA A 19 5.85 -7.55 4.81
CA ALA A 19 5.32 -8.90 4.95
C ALA A 19 4.12 -9.13 4.03
N THR A 20 3.13 -8.24 4.08
CA THR A 20 1.90 -8.37 3.30
C THR A 20 1.42 -7.00 2.83
N SER A 21 0.52 -7.01 1.86
CA SER A 21 -0.20 -5.83 1.43
C SER A 21 -1.68 -6.15 1.30
N TRP A 22 -2.52 -5.14 1.45
CA TRP A 22 -3.96 -5.31 1.23
C TRP A 22 -4.59 -3.99 0.82
N LEU A 23 -5.79 -4.08 0.28
CA LEU A 23 -6.60 -2.93 -0.12
C LEU A 23 -7.81 -2.82 0.79
N GLU A 24 -8.12 -1.59 1.16
CA GLU A 24 -9.37 -1.31 1.88
C GLU A 24 -10.16 -0.25 1.11
N ARG A 25 -11.44 -0.50 0.94
CA ARG A 25 -12.34 0.46 0.31
C ARG A 25 -12.79 1.48 1.35
N GLN A 26 -12.73 2.75 0.99
CA GLN A 26 -13.12 3.82 1.89
C GLN A 26 -14.65 4.01 1.86
N PRO A 27 -15.33 3.97 3.01
CA PRO A 27 -16.79 3.97 3.03
C PRO A 27 -17.42 5.25 2.46
N LEU A 28 -16.76 6.40 2.59
CA LEU A 28 -17.33 7.67 2.18
C LEU A 28 -17.05 8.06 0.74
N SER A 29 -15.96 7.56 0.16
CA SER A 29 -15.53 7.98 -1.17
C SER A 29 -15.55 6.85 -2.20
N ASP A 30 -15.72 5.61 -1.76
CA ASP A 30 -15.59 4.40 -2.59
C ASP A 30 -14.20 4.24 -3.23
N ASP A 31 -13.23 5.02 -2.79
CA ASP A 31 -11.86 4.90 -3.27
C ASP A 31 -11.12 3.81 -2.51
N TRP A 32 -10.05 3.31 -3.10
CA TRP A 32 -9.21 2.27 -2.52
C TRP A 32 -7.97 2.87 -1.89
N VAL A 33 -7.55 2.33 -0.75
CA VAL A 33 -6.33 2.73 -0.06
C VAL A 33 -5.45 1.49 0.12
N LEU A 34 -4.14 1.66 -0.10
CA LEU A 34 -3.17 0.58 0.03
C LEU A 34 -2.53 0.60 1.40
N PHE A 35 -2.52 -0.56 2.03
CA PHE A 35 -1.86 -0.80 3.32
C PHE A 35 -0.82 -1.89 3.19
N PHE A 36 0.15 -1.84 4.08
CA PHE A 36 1.21 -2.85 4.17
C PHE A 36 1.46 -3.20 5.62
N SER A 37 1.94 -4.41 5.88
CA SER A 37 2.45 -4.77 7.19
C SER A 37 3.97 -4.89 7.13
N SER A 38 4.65 -4.39 8.16
CA SER A 38 6.10 -4.41 8.24
C SER A 38 6.58 -5.69 8.92
N LYS A 39 7.69 -6.26 8.42
CA LYS A 39 8.35 -7.38 9.09
C LYS A 39 9.15 -6.95 10.31
N LEU A 40 9.48 -5.66 10.40
CA LEU A 40 10.25 -5.13 11.51
C LEU A 40 9.43 -5.02 12.79
N ARG A 41 8.12 -4.83 12.66
CA ARG A 41 7.20 -4.72 13.79
C ARG A 41 5.92 -5.46 13.44
N THR A 42 5.59 -6.47 14.20
CA THR A 42 4.44 -7.32 13.91
C THR A 42 3.09 -6.60 14.02
N ASP A 43 3.05 -5.50 14.75
CA ASP A 43 1.85 -4.68 14.94
C ASP A 43 1.84 -3.40 14.12
N SER A 44 2.84 -3.23 13.26
CA SER A 44 3.01 -1.98 12.51
C SER A 44 2.32 -2.05 11.15
N THR A 45 1.38 -1.15 10.93
CA THR A 45 0.69 -0.99 9.65
C THR A 45 1.23 0.25 8.95
N LEU A 46 1.50 0.10 7.65
CA LEU A 46 1.95 1.19 6.79
C LEU A 46 0.83 1.55 5.84
N VAL A 47 0.66 2.84 5.57
CA VAL A 47 -0.33 3.32 4.58
C VAL A 47 0.39 4.09 3.47
N LEU A 48 0.02 3.81 2.22
CA LEU A 48 0.62 4.51 1.08
C LEU A 48 0.11 5.94 1.01
N VAL A 49 1.05 6.88 0.89
CA VAL A 49 0.73 8.32 0.79
C VAL A 49 1.35 8.92 -0.46
N ALA A 50 0.83 10.07 -0.88
CA ALA A 50 1.36 10.83 -2.00
C ALA A 50 2.74 11.39 -1.63
N THR A 51 3.64 11.45 -2.63
CA THR A 51 5.03 11.82 -2.40
C THR A 51 5.21 13.23 -1.89
N ARG A 52 4.47 14.19 -2.46
CA ARG A 52 4.63 15.60 -2.09
C ARG A 52 3.93 15.97 -0.81
N GLU A 53 2.67 15.61 -0.69
CA GLU A 53 1.80 16.08 0.38
C GLU A 53 1.76 15.13 1.57
N ARG A 54 2.21 13.91 1.37
CA ARG A 54 2.18 12.83 2.36
C ARG A 54 0.78 12.59 2.92
N GLU A 55 -0.23 12.87 2.10
CA GLU A 55 -1.62 12.52 2.38
C GLU A 55 -1.91 11.13 1.85
N VAL A 56 -2.84 10.42 2.49
CA VAL A 56 -3.24 9.07 2.10
C VAL A 56 -3.63 9.05 0.62
N ARG A 57 -2.97 8.19 -0.15
CA ARG A 57 -3.25 8.08 -1.59
C ARG A 57 -4.48 7.23 -1.82
N GLN A 58 -5.43 7.79 -2.57
CA GLN A 58 -6.68 7.11 -2.90
C GLN A 58 -6.71 6.76 -4.38
N PHE A 59 -7.16 5.54 -4.67
CA PHE A 59 -7.29 5.05 -6.04
C PHE A 59 -8.76 4.88 -6.36
N ARG A 60 -9.20 5.43 -7.48
CA ARG A 60 -10.60 5.37 -7.89
C ARG A 60 -11.00 4.00 -8.40
N SER A 61 -10.05 3.23 -8.92
CA SER A 61 -10.33 1.90 -9.44
C SER A 61 -9.41 0.88 -8.81
N LEU A 62 -9.88 -0.36 -8.75
CA LEU A 62 -9.08 -1.48 -8.29
C LEU A 62 -7.87 -1.68 -9.21
N ASP A 63 -8.05 -1.52 -10.52
CA ASP A 63 -6.95 -1.69 -11.48
C ASP A 63 -5.81 -0.70 -11.25
N ALA A 64 -6.13 0.56 -10.93
CA ALA A 64 -5.10 1.55 -10.63
C ALA A 64 -4.31 1.16 -9.38
N ALA A 65 -4.99 0.68 -8.36
CA ALA A 65 -4.33 0.22 -7.13
C ALA A 65 -3.46 -1.01 -7.39
N LEU A 66 -3.94 -1.96 -8.20
CA LEU A 66 -3.17 -3.14 -8.59
C LEU A 66 -1.91 -2.78 -9.36
N ASN A 67 -2.01 -1.82 -10.28
CA ASN A 67 -0.85 -1.34 -11.02
C ASN A 67 0.20 -0.75 -10.09
N MET A 68 -0.21 -0.01 -9.08
CA MET A 68 0.71 0.54 -8.09
C MET A 68 1.42 -0.58 -7.32
N LEU A 69 0.70 -1.61 -6.91
CA LEU A 69 1.29 -2.76 -6.23
C LEU A 69 2.31 -3.48 -7.11
N ARG A 70 2.02 -3.65 -8.39
CA ARG A 70 2.97 -4.26 -9.33
C ARG A 70 4.24 -3.43 -9.47
N GLN A 71 4.11 -2.12 -9.50
CA GLN A 71 5.27 -1.22 -9.59
C GLN A 71 6.15 -1.29 -8.34
N ILE A 72 5.54 -1.53 -7.18
CA ILE A 72 6.28 -1.73 -5.94
C ILE A 72 7.01 -3.07 -5.97
N GLY A 73 6.42 -4.10 -6.58
CA GLY A 73 7.03 -5.42 -6.72
C GLY A 73 6.12 -6.58 -6.37
N PHE A 74 4.90 -6.32 -5.92
CA PHE A 74 3.97 -7.38 -5.53
C PHE A 74 3.37 -8.08 -6.76
N GLN A 75 3.03 -9.36 -6.58
CA GLN A 75 2.28 -10.11 -7.57
C GLN A 75 0.78 -9.87 -7.37
N ALA A 76 0.09 -9.51 -8.44
CA ALA A 76 -1.31 -9.10 -8.39
C ALA A 76 -2.28 -10.25 -8.09
N ASP A 77 -1.87 -11.50 -8.25
CA ASP A 77 -2.70 -12.68 -8.02
C ASP A 77 -2.88 -13.03 -6.54
N ARG A 78 -2.18 -12.31 -5.65
CA ARG A 78 -2.23 -12.57 -4.20
C ARG A 78 -2.77 -11.38 -3.42
N LEU A 79 -3.75 -10.71 -3.97
CA LEU A 79 -4.25 -9.50 -3.37
C LEU A 79 -5.33 -9.78 -2.35
N ASP A 80 -5.15 -9.27 -1.13
CA ASP A 80 -6.18 -9.26 -0.12
C ASP A 80 -6.98 -7.97 -0.20
N ILE A 81 -8.31 -8.10 -0.18
CA ILE A 81 -9.23 -6.97 -0.12
C ILE A 81 -9.95 -7.03 1.22
N ARG A 82 -9.85 -5.95 1.95
CA ARG A 82 -10.48 -5.85 3.28
C ARG A 82 -11.51 -4.75 3.35
#